data_09ac392235352b67543aca8648c322e5
#
_entry.id   09ac392235352b67543aca8648c322e5
#
_cell.length_a   1.000
_cell.length_b   1.000
_cell.length_c   1.000
_cell.angle_alpha   90.00
_cell.angle_beta   90.00
_cell.angle_gamma   90.00
#
_symmetry.space_group_name_H-M   'P 1'
#
loop_
_entity.id
_entity.type
_entity.pdbx_description
1 polymer ?
#
loop_
_entity_poly.entity_id
_entity_poly.type
_entity_poly.pdbx_seq_one_letter_code
_entity_poly.pdbx_strand_id
1 'polypeptide(L)'
;MNKDNLAIKAMIGSFDDTELEGIEPLKEGEDLFFPAIECVKRLGYHNPRDAIRRHCKREAKTDDEIVITGKRKDGSDAVQVIHHKYICEADFYRLLFHSRTPIGMRFADWLMDEVLPSIRAHGYYFSRRFTRVTQEYVDMMDSKERYSAEEQERIHREFFGEVGKMAERIKGGNTPTS
;
A
#
# COMPACT_ATOMS: atom_id res chain seq x y z
N MET A 1 -1.96 16.50 0.09
CA MET A 1 -1.64 15.11 0.52
C MET A 1 -2.83 14.27 0.10
N ASN A 2 -2.66 13.46 -0.94
CA ASN A 2 -3.75 12.72 -1.57
C ASN A 2 -4.20 11.57 -0.65
N LYS A 3 -5.53 11.40 -0.46
CA LYS A 3 -6.10 10.36 0.42
C LYS A 3 -5.77 8.93 -0.05
N ASP A 4 -5.48 8.78 -1.34
CA ASP A 4 -5.17 7.49 -1.98
C ASP A 4 -3.78 6.95 -1.58
N ASN A 5 -2.84 7.85 -1.25
CA ASN A 5 -1.53 7.50 -0.68
C ASN A 5 -1.65 6.89 0.73
N LEU A 6 -2.80 7.08 1.39
CA LEU A 6 -3.07 6.52 2.72
C LEU A 6 -3.37 5.01 2.68
N ALA A 7 -3.93 4.51 1.57
CA ALA A 7 -4.26 3.09 1.42
C ALA A 7 -2.99 2.25 1.19
N ILE A 8 -2.04 2.72 0.37
CA ILE A 8 -0.72 2.09 0.26
C ILE A 8 0.03 2.20 1.59
N LYS A 9 0.03 3.39 2.24
CA LYS A 9 0.61 3.54 3.57
C LYS A 9 -0.05 2.67 4.62
N ALA A 10 -1.33 2.34 4.49
CA ALA A 10 -1.99 1.43 5.41
C ALA A 10 -1.69 -0.04 5.13
N MET A 11 -1.45 -0.39 3.88
CA MET A 11 -1.10 -1.74 3.42
C MET A 11 0.39 -2.02 3.59
N ILE A 12 1.22 -1.04 3.24
CA ILE A 12 2.67 -1.04 3.43
C ILE A 12 3.04 -0.46 4.81
N GLY A 13 2.17 0.24 5.49
CA GLY A 13 2.42 0.91 6.78
C GLY A 13 2.55 -0.03 7.97
N SER A 14 2.31 -1.33 7.74
CA SER A 14 2.79 -2.39 8.63
C SER A 14 4.17 -2.89 8.20
N PHE A 15 4.52 -2.64 6.95
CA PHE A 15 5.81 -2.85 6.34
C PHE A 15 6.41 -1.46 6.14
N ASP A 16 7.22 -1.03 7.10
CA ASP A 16 7.84 0.31 7.15
C ASP A 16 8.99 0.37 6.14
N ASP A 17 8.65 0.61 4.86
CA ASP A 17 9.66 0.73 3.82
C ASP A 17 9.46 1.97 2.97
N THR A 18 10.38 2.92 3.15
CA THR A 18 10.44 4.19 2.42
C THR A 18 10.75 4.01 0.92
N GLU A 19 11.27 2.84 0.50
CA GLU A 19 11.61 2.57 -0.89
C GLU A 19 10.38 2.46 -1.80
N LEU A 20 9.19 2.19 -1.24
CA LEU A 20 7.91 2.19 -1.95
C LEU A 20 7.17 3.52 -1.87
N GLU A 21 7.71 4.51 -1.16
CA GLU A 21 7.12 5.85 -1.12
C GLU A 21 7.10 6.47 -2.52
N GLY A 22 5.98 7.10 -2.85
CA GLY A 22 5.78 7.77 -4.14
C GLY A 22 5.24 6.88 -5.27
N ILE A 23 4.95 5.58 -5.03
CA ILE A 23 4.09 4.83 -5.93
C ILE A 23 2.65 5.26 -5.64
N GLU A 24 2.03 5.95 -6.60
CA GLU A 24 0.64 6.39 -6.48
C GLU A 24 -0.28 5.38 -7.18
N PRO A 25 -1.08 4.59 -6.43
CA PRO A 25 -2.06 3.70 -7.03
C PRO A 25 -3.28 4.47 -7.52
N LEU A 26 -3.87 3.97 -8.56
CA LEU A 26 -5.22 4.33 -8.98
C LEU A 26 -6.21 3.48 -8.18
N LYS A 27 -7.17 4.13 -7.52
CA LYS A 27 -8.25 3.47 -6.78
C LYS A 27 -9.54 3.51 -7.59
N GLU A 28 -10.16 2.35 -7.78
CA GLU A 28 -11.48 2.23 -8.40
C GLU A 28 -12.37 1.36 -7.53
N GLY A 29 -13.34 1.98 -6.86
CA GLY A 29 -14.13 1.30 -5.85
C GLY A 29 -13.26 0.79 -4.71
N GLU A 30 -13.26 -0.53 -4.49
CA GLU A 30 -12.40 -1.22 -3.51
C GLU A 30 -11.07 -1.72 -4.13
N ASP A 31 -10.94 -1.70 -5.46
CA ASP A 31 -9.78 -2.22 -6.15
C ASP A 31 -8.64 -1.18 -6.23
N LEU A 32 -7.41 -1.66 -6.03
CA LEU A 32 -6.18 -0.89 -6.16
C LEU A 32 -5.40 -1.34 -7.39
N PHE A 33 -5.02 -0.36 -8.20
CA PHE A 33 -4.21 -0.56 -9.40
C PHE A 33 -2.90 0.22 -9.29
N PHE A 34 -1.79 -0.44 -9.56
CA PHE A 34 -0.45 0.10 -9.39
C PHE A 34 0.20 0.39 -10.74
N PRO A 35 0.93 1.51 -10.92
CA PRO A 35 1.63 1.82 -12.17
C PRO A 35 2.71 0.77 -12.42
N ALA A 36 2.47 -0.12 -13.40
CA ALA A 36 3.23 -1.33 -13.61
C ALA A 36 4.73 -1.10 -13.82
N ILE A 37 5.08 -0.16 -14.69
CA ILE A 37 6.48 0.15 -15.05
C ILE A 37 7.25 0.74 -13.86
N GLU A 38 6.61 1.60 -13.09
CA GLU A 38 7.21 2.23 -11.93
C GLU A 38 7.48 1.22 -10.82
N CYS A 39 6.49 0.38 -10.50
CA CYS A 39 6.65 -0.72 -9.55
C CYS A 39 7.84 -1.62 -9.91
N VAL A 40 7.89 -2.08 -11.15
CA VAL A 40 8.93 -3.00 -11.61
C VAL A 40 10.32 -2.37 -11.56
N LYS A 41 10.45 -1.07 -11.90
CA LYS A 41 11.72 -0.34 -11.78
C LYS A 41 12.19 -0.23 -10.34
N ARG A 42 11.30 0.14 -9.42
CA ARG A 42 11.62 0.26 -7.98
C ARG A 42 11.99 -1.09 -7.37
N LEU A 43 11.36 -2.16 -7.85
CA LEU A 43 11.68 -3.52 -7.45
C LEU A 43 12.93 -4.10 -8.12
N GLY A 44 13.72 -3.27 -8.80
CA GLY A 44 15.04 -3.62 -9.33
C GLY A 44 15.04 -4.59 -10.50
N TYR A 45 13.92 -4.75 -11.20
CA TYR A 45 13.89 -5.60 -12.39
C TYR A 45 14.58 -4.94 -13.58
N HIS A 46 15.53 -5.63 -14.19
CA HIS A 46 16.28 -5.14 -15.35
C HIS A 46 15.42 -4.96 -16.61
N ASN A 47 14.46 -5.86 -16.80
CA ASN A 47 13.56 -5.81 -17.94
C ASN A 47 12.09 -5.70 -17.46
N PRO A 48 11.52 -4.49 -17.38
CA PRO A 48 10.17 -4.28 -16.89
C PRO A 48 9.10 -5.06 -17.68
N ARG A 49 9.18 -5.08 -18.99
CA ARG A 49 8.17 -5.76 -19.82
C ARG A 49 8.18 -7.27 -19.60
N ASP A 50 9.36 -7.87 -19.47
CA ASP A 50 9.50 -9.30 -19.22
C ASP A 50 9.04 -9.67 -17.80
N ALA A 51 9.36 -8.84 -16.80
CA ALA A 51 8.89 -9.03 -15.44
C ALA A 51 7.36 -9.01 -15.35
N ILE A 52 6.71 -8.02 -15.97
CA ILE A 52 5.24 -7.94 -16.02
C ILE A 52 4.67 -9.18 -16.69
N ARG A 53 5.21 -9.58 -17.86
CA ARG A 53 4.75 -10.76 -18.58
C ARG A 53 4.87 -12.06 -17.78
N ARG A 54 5.93 -12.21 -16.99
CA ARG A 54 6.17 -13.44 -16.20
C ARG A 54 5.36 -13.51 -14.93
N HIS A 55 5.21 -12.40 -14.23
CA HIS A 55 4.69 -12.36 -12.86
C HIS A 55 3.26 -11.84 -12.77
N CYS A 56 2.81 -11.00 -13.70
CA CYS A 56 1.44 -10.50 -13.71
C CYS A 56 0.55 -11.43 -14.53
N LYS A 57 -0.52 -11.89 -13.91
CA LYS A 57 -1.45 -12.91 -14.47
C LYS A 57 -2.82 -12.36 -14.84
N ARG A 58 -3.13 -11.16 -14.35
CA ARG A 58 -4.44 -10.52 -14.61
C ARG A 58 -4.29 -9.47 -15.71
N GLU A 59 -5.40 -9.17 -16.36
CA GLU A 59 -5.41 -8.10 -17.36
C GLU A 59 -5.00 -6.78 -16.72
N ALA A 60 -4.04 -6.11 -17.38
CA ALA A 60 -3.58 -4.81 -16.96
C ALA A 60 -4.58 -3.75 -17.41
N LYS A 61 -4.86 -2.79 -16.53
CA LYS A 61 -5.58 -1.58 -16.89
C LYS A 61 -4.67 -0.65 -17.67
N THR A 62 -5.22 0.05 -18.66
CA THR A 62 -4.47 1.04 -19.43
C THR A 62 -5.16 2.39 -19.28
N ASP A 63 -4.39 3.40 -18.94
CA ASP A 63 -4.79 4.80 -18.96
C ASP A 63 -3.94 5.55 -19.99
N ASP A 64 -4.56 6.39 -20.79
CA ASP A 64 -3.91 7.05 -21.91
C ASP A 64 -3.75 8.55 -21.61
N GLU A 65 -2.50 9.01 -21.62
CA GLU A 65 -2.17 10.42 -21.50
C GLU A 65 -1.76 11.00 -22.84
N ILE A 66 -2.36 12.13 -23.22
CA ILE A 66 -2.00 12.87 -24.43
C ILE A 66 -0.97 13.95 -24.05
N VAL A 67 0.24 13.81 -24.56
CA VAL A 67 1.32 14.77 -24.30
C VAL A 67 1.67 15.53 -25.56
N ILE A 68 1.73 16.87 -25.47
CA ILE A 68 2.22 17.72 -26.56
C ILE A 68 3.75 17.69 -26.52
N THR A 69 4.36 17.10 -27.55
CA THR A 69 5.82 16.91 -27.64
C THR A 69 6.53 18.01 -28.45
N GLY A 70 5.77 18.90 -29.08
CA GLY A 70 6.32 20.00 -29.87
C GLY A 70 5.35 20.53 -30.92
N LYS A 71 5.88 21.21 -31.93
CA LYS A 71 5.10 21.66 -33.10
C LYS A 71 5.57 20.98 -34.37
N ARG A 72 4.61 20.59 -35.21
CA ARG A 72 4.88 20.06 -36.56
C ARG A 72 5.29 21.19 -37.51
N LYS A 73 5.81 20.82 -38.68
CA LYS A 73 6.21 21.80 -39.71
C LYS A 73 5.07 22.68 -40.25
N ASP A 74 3.84 22.20 -40.13
CA ASP A 74 2.59 22.91 -40.50
C ASP A 74 2.05 23.82 -39.40
N GLY A 75 2.74 23.90 -38.24
CA GLY A 75 2.34 24.72 -37.10
C GLY A 75 1.39 24.02 -36.11
N SER A 76 0.88 22.85 -36.45
CA SER A 76 0.04 22.04 -35.55
C SER A 76 0.84 21.41 -34.41
N ASP A 77 0.16 21.06 -33.30
CA ASP A 77 0.80 20.41 -32.18
C ASP A 77 1.18 18.95 -32.52
N ALA A 78 2.42 18.59 -32.23
CA ALA A 78 2.86 17.20 -32.28
C ALA A 78 2.44 16.52 -30.97
N VAL A 79 1.47 15.63 -31.05
CA VAL A 79 0.93 14.87 -29.92
C VAL A 79 1.48 13.46 -29.89
N GLN A 80 1.80 13.00 -28.70
CA GLN A 80 2.12 11.60 -28.40
C GLN A 80 1.12 11.07 -27.39
N VAL A 81 0.59 9.88 -27.64
CA VAL A 81 -0.22 9.15 -26.66
C VAL A 81 0.71 8.25 -25.85
N ILE A 82 0.74 8.45 -24.56
CA ILE A 82 1.47 7.61 -23.61
C ILE A 82 0.47 6.67 -22.96
N HIS A 83 0.70 5.36 -23.11
CA HIS A 83 -0.14 4.34 -22.51
C HIS A 83 0.45 3.94 -21.16
N HIS A 84 -0.20 4.34 -20.07
CA HIS A 84 0.13 3.94 -18.71
C HIS A 84 -0.52 2.59 -18.39
N LYS A 85 0.29 1.57 -18.15
CA LYS A 85 -0.19 0.25 -17.71
C LYS A 85 -0.22 0.16 -16.20
N TYR A 86 -1.37 -0.27 -15.69
CA TYR A 86 -1.58 -0.55 -14.29
C TYR A 86 -1.79 -2.05 -14.06
N ILE A 87 -1.25 -2.57 -12.97
CA ILE A 87 -1.42 -3.93 -12.49
C ILE A 87 -2.29 -3.94 -11.25
N CYS A 88 -3.07 -5.01 -11.04
CA CYS A 88 -3.85 -5.15 -9.82
C CYS A 88 -2.94 -5.45 -8.61
N GLU A 89 -3.50 -5.26 -7.43
CA GLU A 89 -2.83 -5.48 -6.15
C GLU A 89 -2.19 -6.88 -6.04
N ALA A 90 -2.90 -7.92 -6.46
CA ALA A 90 -2.37 -9.28 -6.42
C ALA A 90 -1.13 -9.49 -7.31
N ASP A 91 -1.07 -8.79 -8.45
CA ASP A 91 0.10 -8.85 -9.34
C ASP A 91 1.27 -8.01 -8.80
N PHE A 92 0.98 -6.89 -8.10
CA PHE A 92 1.99 -6.14 -7.37
C PHE A 92 2.65 -7.00 -6.29
N TYR A 93 1.86 -7.77 -5.51
CA TYR A 93 2.41 -8.71 -4.53
C TYR A 93 3.25 -9.82 -5.17
N ARG A 94 2.84 -10.34 -6.33
CA ARG A 94 3.66 -11.31 -7.06
C ARG A 94 5.01 -10.74 -7.48
N LEU A 95 5.04 -9.48 -7.93
CA LEU A 95 6.30 -8.81 -8.23
C LEU A 95 7.18 -8.64 -6.99
N LEU A 96 6.61 -8.25 -5.85
CA LEU A 96 7.35 -8.16 -4.57
C LEU A 96 7.96 -9.50 -4.19
N PHE A 97 7.18 -10.59 -4.25
CA PHE A 97 7.65 -11.93 -3.88
C PHE A 97 8.77 -12.47 -4.78
N HIS A 98 8.78 -12.09 -6.04
CA HIS A 98 9.81 -12.54 -6.99
C HIS A 98 10.98 -11.56 -7.11
N SER A 99 10.92 -10.42 -6.44
CA SER A 99 12.01 -9.46 -6.41
C SER A 99 13.15 -9.98 -5.52
N ARG A 100 14.38 -9.84 -6.03
CA ARG A 100 15.61 -10.16 -5.28
C ARG A 100 16.23 -8.94 -4.60
N THR A 101 15.53 -7.81 -4.61
CA THR A 101 15.96 -6.61 -3.91
C THR A 101 15.75 -6.76 -2.40
N PRO A 102 16.49 -5.99 -1.58
CA PRO A 102 16.29 -6.00 -0.13
C PRO A 102 14.85 -5.77 0.28
N ILE A 103 14.11 -4.91 -0.42
CA ILE A 103 12.70 -4.66 -0.15
C ILE A 103 11.82 -5.88 -0.40
N GLY A 104 12.02 -6.59 -1.52
CA GLY A 104 11.25 -7.80 -1.83
C GLY A 104 11.51 -8.90 -0.80
N MET A 105 12.76 -9.07 -0.36
CA MET A 105 13.12 -10.04 0.69
C MET A 105 12.47 -9.67 2.02
N ARG A 106 12.60 -8.42 2.49
CA ARG A 106 11.97 -7.96 3.74
C ARG A 106 10.45 -8.13 3.72
N PHE A 107 9.81 -7.85 2.58
CA PHE A 107 8.38 -8.07 2.43
C PHE A 107 8.00 -9.55 2.55
N ALA A 108 8.75 -10.43 1.90
CA ALA A 108 8.52 -11.88 1.96
C ALA A 108 8.71 -12.39 3.40
N ASP A 109 9.79 -12.01 4.08
CA ASP A 109 10.07 -12.38 5.47
C ASP A 109 8.96 -11.89 6.39
N TRP A 110 8.59 -10.62 6.32
CA TRP A 110 7.49 -10.07 7.11
C TRP A 110 6.16 -10.82 6.91
N LEU A 111 5.82 -11.13 5.65
CA LEU A 111 4.56 -11.82 5.37
C LEU A 111 4.59 -13.27 5.87
N MET A 112 5.72 -13.98 5.67
CA MET A 112 5.85 -15.38 6.05
C MET A 112 6.04 -15.58 7.55
N ASP A 113 6.78 -14.71 8.21
CA ASP A 113 7.15 -14.88 9.61
C ASP A 113 6.15 -14.23 10.57
N GLU A 114 5.42 -13.21 10.12
CA GLU A 114 4.55 -12.43 11.00
C GLU A 114 3.07 -12.49 10.58
N VAL A 115 2.76 -12.13 9.32
CA VAL A 115 1.36 -11.96 8.89
C VAL A 115 0.64 -13.30 8.77
N LEU A 116 1.18 -14.23 7.98
CA LEU A 116 0.53 -15.52 7.74
C LEU A 116 0.44 -16.38 9.01
N PRO A 117 1.46 -16.47 9.89
CA PRO A 117 1.33 -17.16 11.14
C PRO A 117 0.26 -16.57 12.06
N SER A 118 0.14 -15.23 12.12
CA SER A 118 -0.89 -14.55 12.88
C SER A 118 -2.29 -14.87 12.37
N ILE A 119 -2.49 -14.78 11.05
CA ILE A 119 -3.78 -15.12 10.43
C ILE A 119 -4.13 -16.59 10.67
N ARG A 120 -3.17 -17.50 10.55
CA ARG A 120 -3.40 -18.93 10.83
C ARG A 120 -3.76 -19.20 12.28
N ALA A 121 -3.12 -18.52 13.22
CA ALA A 121 -3.31 -18.76 14.66
C ALA A 121 -4.59 -18.08 15.18
N HIS A 122 -4.91 -16.88 14.71
CA HIS A 122 -5.92 -16.00 15.30
C HIS A 122 -7.05 -15.63 14.33
N GLY A 123 -6.90 -15.90 13.01
CA GLY A 123 -7.86 -15.49 11.98
C GLY A 123 -7.68 -14.03 11.51
N TYR A 124 -6.73 -13.29 12.08
CA TYR A 124 -6.47 -11.89 11.72
C TYR A 124 -4.99 -11.51 11.96
N TYR A 125 -4.60 -10.37 11.39
CA TYR A 125 -3.32 -9.71 11.65
C TYR A 125 -3.53 -8.25 12.03
N PHE A 126 -2.93 -7.83 13.13
CA PHE A 126 -2.82 -6.44 13.50
C PHE A 126 -1.42 -5.90 13.21
N SER A 127 -1.34 -4.71 12.63
CA SER A 127 -0.05 -4.06 12.41
C SER A 127 0.71 -3.87 13.72
N ARG A 128 2.04 -3.89 13.64
CA ARG A 128 2.90 -3.62 14.82
C ARG A 128 2.53 -2.30 15.49
N ARG A 129 2.16 -1.29 14.70
CA ARG A 129 1.72 0.00 15.23
C ARG A 129 0.44 -0.14 16.05
N PHE A 130 -0.56 -0.86 15.54
CA PHE A 130 -1.82 -1.08 16.28
C PHE A 130 -1.56 -1.86 17.58
N THR A 131 -0.77 -2.94 17.51
CA THR A 131 -0.41 -3.73 18.68
C THR A 131 0.32 -2.89 19.73
N ARG A 132 1.29 -2.07 19.30
CA ARG A 132 2.04 -1.18 20.21
C ARG A 132 1.13 -0.16 20.88
N VAL A 133 0.28 0.52 20.11
CA VAL A 133 -0.64 1.56 20.65
C VAL A 133 -1.66 0.94 21.61
N THR A 134 -2.13 -0.28 21.30
CA THR A 134 -3.05 -1.02 22.20
C THR A 134 -2.35 -1.40 23.50
N GLN A 135 -1.11 -1.90 23.44
CA GLN A 135 -0.35 -2.27 24.64
C GLN A 135 -0.06 -1.04 25.49
N GLU A 136 0.39 0.05 24.88
CA GLU A 136 0.64 1.31 25.60
C GLU A 136 -0.63 1.85 26.28
N TYR A 137 -1.79 1.71 25.63
CA TYR A 137 -3.07 2.09 26.22
C TYR A 137 -3.47 1.20 27.42
N VAL A 138 -3.28 -0.11 27.30
CA VAL A 138 -3.56 -1.06 28.41
C VAL A 138 -2.63 -0.76 29.59
N ASP A 139 -1.33 -0.62 29.34
CA ASP A 139 -0.33 -0.32 30.37
C ASP A 139 -0.65 1.00 31.10
N MET A 140 -1.11 2.02 30.37
CA MET A 140 -1.56 3.28 30.95
C MET A 140 -2.81 3.09 31.80
N MET A 141 -3.79 2.29 31.35
CA MET A 141 -5.01 2.05 32.12
C MET A 141 -4.75 1.29 33.42
N ASP A 142 -3.82 0.34 33.39
CA ASP A 142 -3.44 -0.45 34.57
C ASP A 142 -2.60 0.34 35.58
N SER A 143 -1.92 1.39 35.14
CA SER A 143 -0.96 2.14 35.96
C SER A 143 -1.03 3.66 35.72
N LYS A 144 -2.23 4.24 35.73
CA LYS A 144 -2.47 5.67 35.41
C LYS A 144 -1.56 6.65 36.17
N GLU A 145 -1.20 6.33 37.42
CA GLU A 145 -0.36 7.18 38.27
C GLU A 145 1.08 7.35 37.75
N ARG A 146 1.51 6.48 36.81
CA ARG A 146 2.87 6.54 36.18
C ARG A 146 2.93 7.52 35.03
N TYR A 147 1.79 7.95 34.49
CA TYR A 147 1.70 8.77 33.29
C TYR A 147 1.21 10.17 33.64
N SER A 148 1.87 11.19 33.13
CA SER A 148 1.38 12.58 33.25
C SER A 148 0.06 12.76 32.50
N ALA A 149 -0.69 13.83 32.83
CA ALA A 149 -1.93 14.13 32.12
C ALA A 149 -1.77 14.30 30.61
N GLU A 150 -0.65 14.91 30.18
CA GLU A 150 -0.33 15.09 28.77
C GLU A 150 -0.06 13.77 28.07
N GLU A 151 0.67 12.87 28.72
CA GLU A 151 0.94 11.51 28.18
C GLU A 151 -0.34 10.69 28.07
N GLN A 152 -1.21 10.74 29.08
CA GLN A 152 -2.50 10.07 29.07
C GLN A 152 -3.36 10.56 27.90
N GLU A 153 -3.42 11.87 27.67
CA GLU A 153 -4.18 12.46 26.56
C GLU A 153 -3.59 12.07 25.18
N ARG A 154 -2.26 12.03 25.07
CA ARG A 154 -1.57 11.56 23.85
C ARG A 154 -1.92 10.10 23.55
N ILE A 155 -1.76 9.20 24.52
CA ILE A 155 -2.03 7.75 24.38
C ILE A 155 -3.50 7.51 24.03
N HIS A 156 -4.43 8.19 24.67
CA HIS A 156 -5.85 8.14 24.35
C HIS A 156 -6.11 8.52 22.89
N ARG A 157 -5.58 9.65 22.46
CA ARG A 157 -5.76 10.14 21.08
C ARG A 157 -5.20 9.18 20.03
N GLU A 158 -4.01 8.61 20.29
CA GLU A 158 -3.39 7.63 19.39
C GLU A 158 -4.21 6.34 19.32
N PHE A 159 -4.61 5.78 20.45
CA PHE A 159 -5.40 4.55 20.51
C PHE A 159 -6.75 4.70 19.80
N PHE A 160 -7.55 5.69 20.16
CA PHE A 160 -8.86 5.89 19.54
C PHE A 160 -8.75 6.30 18.06
N GLY A 161 -7.69 6.97 17.68
CA GLY A 161 -7.39 7.25 16.27
C GLY A 161 -7.14 5.99 15.45
N GLU A 162 -6.41 5.02 15.98
CA GLU A 162 -6.18 3.73 15.28
C GLU A 162 -7.44 2.85 15.30
N VAL A 163 -8.18 2.80 16.39
CA VAL A 163 -9.47 2.09 16.47
C VAL A 163 -10.49 2.67 15.49
N GLY A 164 -10.56 3.99 15.37
CA GLY A 164 -11.44 4.67 14.41
C GLY A 164 -11.11 4.30 12.96
N LYS A 165 -9.83 4.30 12.58
CA LYS A 165 -9.37 3.87 11.25
C LYS A 165 -9.72 2.41 10.96
N MET A 166 -9.60 1.54 11.97
CA MET A 166 -9.97 0.13 11.85
C MET A 166 -11.48 -0.04 11.67
N ALA A 167 -12.29 0.70 12.42
CA ALA A 167 -13.75 0.66 12.31
C ALA A 167 -14.24 1.14 10.94
N GLU A 168 -13.62 2.17 10.37
CA GLU A 168 -13.92 2.64 9.01
C GLU A 168 -13.59 1.58 7.94
N ARG A 169 -12.48 0.85 8.10
CA ARG A 169 -12.11 -0.24 7.19
C ARG A 169 -13.13 -1.39 7.23
N ILE A 170 -13.60 -1.76 8.42
CA ILE A 170 -14.60 -2.82 8.59
C ILE A 170 -15.94 -2.40 7.96
N LYS A 171 -16.34 -1.14 8.09
CA LYS A 171 -17.57 -0.61 7.49
C LYS A 171 -17.51 -0.53 5.97
N GLY A 172 -16.36 -0.18 5.40
CA GLY A 172 -16.15 -0.13 3.95
C GLY A 172 -16.13 -1.51 3.27
N GLY A 173 -15.78 -2.57 4.01
CA GLY A 173 -15.74 -3.95 3.49
C GLY A 173 -17.07 -4.71 3.53
N ASN A 174 -18.15 -4.12 4.03
CA ASN A 174 -19.41 -4.81 4.29
C ASN A 174 -20.62 -4.22 3.53
N THR A 175 -20.43 -3.81 2.27
CA THR A 175 -21.57 -3.56 1.37
C THR A 175 -21.91 -4.87 0.66
N PRO A 176 -23.06 -5.51 0.98
CA PRO A 176 -23.52 -6.65 0.22
C PRO A 176 -23.88 -6.19 -1.20
N THR A 177 -23.22 -6.76 -2.18
CA THR A 177 -23.63 -6.68 -3.58
C THR A 177 -25.00 -7.34 -3.68
N SER A 178 -26.02 -6.50 -3.92
CA SER A 178 -27.37 -6.96 -4.33
C SER A 178 -27.36 -7.35 -5.79
#